data_a4dfb51faf4e2dac5aa4485e3ac2ea59
#
_entry.id   a4dfb51faf4e2dac5aa4485e3ac2ea59
#
_cell.length_a   1.000
_cell.length_b   1.000
_cell.length_c   1.000
_cell.angle_alpha   90.00
_cell.angle_beta   90.00
_cell.angle_gamma   90.00
#
_symmetry.space_group_name_H-M   'P 1'
#
loop_
_entity.id
_entity.type
_entity.pdbx_description
1 polymer ?
#
loop_
_entity_poly.entity_id
_entity_poly.type
_entity_poly.pdbx_seq_one_letter_code
_entity_poly.pdbx_strand_id
1 'polypeptide(L)'
;MTASAAASGAATPVMSLETVTRDYRQGDETVHALRSTDLTLRAGELVGILGPSGSGKSTLLTIMGGLRTPSSGTVTISGQPFSSLPEKQRARLRLRRIGFVLQASGLVPFLRLNDQFSLHDRAARTQGDTDRRDHLLDSLGITKRAHAYPSELSGGERQRAAIAVALYHDPDIILADEPTASLDTRRAQDVAHLLADQTHELGKATVMVTHDERLLPVCDRVLEMHDGVLTEQDAPKDSERQSGSRDDR
;
A
#
# COMPACT_ATOMS: atom_id res chain seq x y z
N MET A 1 -33.24 -11.99 33.76
CA MET A 1 -33.25 -12.23 32.30
C MET A 1 -32.17 -11.32 31.71
N THR A 2 -30.99 -11.85 31.54
CA THR A 2 -29.81 -11.14 31.05
C THR A 2 -29.68 -11.38 29.55
N ALA A 3 -29.91 -10.35 28.76
CA ALA A 3 -29.66 -10.38 27.30
C ALA A 3 -28.16 -10.36 27.06
N SER A 4 -27.62 -11.51 26.66
CA SER A 4 -26.28 -11.63 26.12
C SER A 4 -26.25 -10.97 24.74
N ALA A 5 -25.60 -9.83 24.64
CA ALA A 5 -25.27 -9.22 23.35
C ALA A 5 -24.23 -10.11 22.70
N ALA A 6 -24.63 -10.78 21.62
CA ALA A 6 -23.70 -11.49 20.73
C ALA A 6 -22.77 -10.47 20.10
N ALA A 7 -21.51 -10.44 20.56
CA ALA A 7 -20.46 -9.72 19.89
C ALA A 7 -20.24 -10.41 18.52
N SER A 8 -20.66 -9.75 17.46
CA SER A 8 -20.30 -10.10 16.09
C SER A 8 -18.78 -10.19 16.04
N GLY A 9 -18.25 -11.37 15.69
CA GLY A 9 -16.81 -11.62 15.56
C GLY A 9 -16.22 -10.91 14.34
N ALA A 10 -16.13 -9.59 14.39
CA ALA A 10 -15.38 -8.83 13.39
C ALA A 10 -13.90 -9.19 13.54
N ALA A 11 -13.29 -9.73 12.48
CA ALA A 11 -11.87 -10.06 12.46
C ALA A 11 -11.04 -8.82 12.86
N THR A 12 -10.00 -9.04 13.68
CA THR A 12 -9.12 -7.96 14.13
C THR A 12 -8.51 -7.26 12.90
N PRO A 13 -8.58 -5.93 12.82
CA PRO A 13 -7.98 -5.20 11.71
C PRO A 13 -6.48 -5.44 11.61
N VAL A 14 -5.97 -5.50 10.37
CA VAL A 14 -4.52 -5.60 10.13
C VAL A 14 -3.82 -4.30 10.53
N MET A 15 -4.45 -3.14 10.25
CA MET A 15 -3.99 -1.83 10.74
C MET A 15 -5.19 -0.99 11.15
N SER A 16 -5.03 -0.19 12.21
CA SER A 16 -5.99 0.84 12.61
C SER A 16 -5.29 2.15 12.92
N LEU A 17 -5.88 3.22 12.43
CA LEU A 17 -5.56 4.60 12.77
C LEU A 17 -6.74 5.16 13.57
N GLU A 18 -6.47 5.77 14.72
CA GLU A 18 -7.48 6.38 15.59
C GLU A 18 -7.11 7.83 15.86
N THR A 19 -7.96 8.75 15.42
CA THR A 19 -7.83 10.21 15.56
C THR A 19 -6.42 10.75 15.20
N VAL A 20 -5.80 10.15 14.16
CA VAL A 20 -4.43 10.47 13.75
C VAL A 20 -4.38 11.84 13.10
N THR A 21 -3.48 12.71 13.60
CA THR A 21 -3.22 14.04 13.01
C THR A 21 -1.74 14.21 12.68
N ARG A 22 -1.45 15.15 11.78
CA ARG A 22 -0.08 15.57 11.53
C ARG A 22 0.02 17.05 11.21
N ASP A 23 0.78 17.75 12.02
CA ASP A 23 1.06 19.18 11.90
C ASP A 23 2.55 19.42 11.59
N TYR A 24 2.81 20.42 10.77
CA TYR A 24 4.15 20.92 10.47
C TYR A 24 4.23 22.41 10.81
N ARG A 25 5.33 22.84 11.39
CA ARG A 25 5.63 24.26 11.55
C ARG A 25 6.37 24.78 10.31
N GLN A 26 5.84 25.85 9.71
CA GLN A 26 6.47 26.53 8.60
C GLN A 26 6.59 28.02 8.97
N GLY A 27 7.75 28.40 9.55
CA GLY A 27 7.90 29.72 10.19
C GLY A 27 6.96 29.83 11.40
N ASP A 28 6.15 30.89 11.41
CA ASP A 28 5.15 31.14 12.48
C ASP A 28 3.79 30.44 12.23
N GLU A 29 3.62 29.83 11.09
CA GLU A 29 2.37 29.15 10.74
C GLU A 29 2.41 27.66 11.03
N THR A 30 1.26 27.08 11.37
CA THR A 30 1.06 25.64 11.50
C THR A 30 0.27 25.13 10.30
N VAL A 31 0.87 24.24 9.52
CA VAL A 31 0.23 23.55 8.42
C VAL A 31 -0.32 22.22 8.91
N HIS A 32 -1.64 22.05 8.86
CA HIS A 32 -2.33 20.80 9.21
C HIS A 32 -2.30 19.85 8.01
N ALA A 33 -1.23 19.08 7.87
CA ALA A 33 -1.07 18.17 6.73
C ALA A 33 -1.94 16.92 6.82
N LEU A 34 -2.36 16.53 8.02
CA LEU A 34 -3.36 15.50 8.25
C LEU A 34 -4.24 15.94 9.43
N ARG A 35 -5.52 16.08 9.17
CA ARG A 35 -6.55 16.34 10.20
C ARG A 35 -6.96 15.02 10.83
N SER A 36 -7.80 15.06 11.89
CA SER A 36 -8.24 13.85 12.59
C SER A 36 -8.72 12.78 11.61
N THR A 37 -7.96 11.70 11.51
CA THR A 37 -8.17 10.62 10.55
C THR A 37 -8.35 9.31 11.29
N ASP A 38 -9.47 8.65 11.00
CA ASP A 38 -9.77 7.29 11.40
C ASP A 38 -9.75 6.40 10.16
N LEU A 39 -9.01 5.31 10.20
CA LEU A 39 -8.91 4.35 9.09
C LEU A 39 -8.64 2.96 9.61
N THR A 40 -9.39 2.00 9.09
CA THR A 40 -9.22 0.58 9.42
C THR A 40 -8.95 -0.19 8.13
N LEU A 41 -7.89 -1.00 8.12
CA LEU A 41 -7.55 -1.90 7.03
C LEU A 41 -7.78 -3.36 7.43
N ARG A 42 -8.37 -4.13 6.52
CA ARG A 42 -8.64 -5.55 6.71
C ARG A 42 -7.77 -6.41 5.80
N ALA A 43 -7.56 -7.66 6.20
CA ALA A 43 -6.87 -8.64 5.36
C ALA A 43 -7.69 -8.91 4.08
N GLY A 44 -6.99 -9.03 2.95
CA GLY A 44 -7.60 -9.21 1.63
C GLY A 44 -8.32 -7.97 1.10
N GLU A 45 -8.05 -6.77 1.63
CA GLU A 45 -8.69 -5.51 1.22
C GLU A 45 -7.69 -4.59 0.52
N LEU A 46 -8.03 -4.12 -0.68
CA LEU A 46 -7.32 -3.08 -1.41
C LEU A 46 -8.10 -1.76 -1.29
N VAL A 47 -7.51 -0.80 -0.58
CA VAL A 47 -8.07 0.54 -0.39
C VAL A 47 -7.39 1.53 -1.32
N GLY A 48 -8.16 2.16 -2.20
CA GLY A 48 -7.70 3.28 -3.03
C GLY A 48 -7.84 4.62 -2.29
N ILE A 49 -6.82 5.47 -2.34
CA ILE A 49 -6.89 6.84 -1.81
C ILE A 49 -6.60 7.83 -2.93
N LEU A 50 -7.64 8.61 -3.26
CA LEU A 50 -7.57 9.70 -4.23
C LEU A 50 -7.32 11.05 -3.55
N GLY A 51 -7.02 12.05 -4.37
CA GLY A 51 -6.97 13.45 -3.97
C GLY A 51 -5.90 14.23 -4.72
N PRO A 52 -5.99 15.56 -4.72
CA PRO A 52 -5.04 16.43 -5.40
C PRO A 52 -3.63 16.37 -4.79
N SER A 53 -2.63 16.87 -5.52
CA SER A 53 -1.28 17.02 -4.97
C SER A 53 -1.31 17.95 -3.74
N GLY A 54 -0.56 17.58 -2.69
CA GLY A 54 -0.53 18.35 -1.44
C GLY A 54 -1.68 18.08 -0.47
N SER A 55 -2.67 17.22 -0.80
CA SER A 55 -3.82 16.94 0.09
C SER A 55 -3.48 16.16 1.37
N GLY A 56 -2.27 15.61 1.51
CA GLY A 56 -1.84 14.87 2.70
C GLY A 56 -1.63 13.36 2.50
N LYS A 57 -1.89 12.81 1.31
CA LYS A 57 -1.79 11.35 1.01
C LYS A 57 -0.44 10.73 1.38
N SER A 58 0.68 11.31 0.91
CA SER A 58 2.01 10.80 1.22
C SER A 58 2.36 11.00 2.71
N THR A 59 1.77 12.01 3.39
CA THR A 59 1.89 12.16 4.84
C THR A 59 1.19 11.00 5.55
N LEU A 60 -0.02 10.66 5.14
CA LEU A 60 -0.76 9.51 5.67
C LEU A 60 0.03 8.22 5.46
N LEU A 61 0.49 7.93 4.23
CA LEU A 61 1.30 6.73 3.94
C LEU A 61 2.59 6.65 4.78
N THR A 62 3.28 7.76 4.97
CA THR A 62 4.52 7.77 5.78
C THR A 62 4.25 7.53 7.27
N ILE A 63 3.08 7.94 7.79
CA ILE A 63 2.64 7.62 9.15
C ILE A 63 2.23 6.15 9.25
N MET A 64 1.41 5.65 8.31
CA MET A 64 1.04 4.23 8.24
C MET A 64 2.27 3.34 8.15
N GLY A 65 3.25 3.75 7.36
CA GLY A 65 4.55 3.06 7.24
C GLY A 65 5.50 3.23 8.42
N GLY A 66 5.15 4.01 9.44
CA GLY A 66 5.98 4.28 10.61
C GLY A 66 7.29 5.01 10.29
N LEU A 67 7.38 5.67 9.13
CA LEU A 67 8.49 6.55 8.76
C LEU A 67 8.38 7.91 9.47
N ARG A 68 7.14 8.29 9.81
CA ARG A 68 6.83 9.46 10.62
C ARG A 68 5.90 9.09 11.76
N THR A 69 6.02 9.78 12.88
CA THR A 69 5.07 9.67 13.99
C THR A 69 3.94 10.67 13.78
N PRO A 70 2.69 10.34 14.15
CA PRO A 70 1.61 11.32 14.19
C PRO A 70 1.90 12.45 15.21
N SER A 71 1.25 13.61 15.06
CA SER A 71 1.25 14.67 16.06
C SER A 71 0.33 14.32 17.23
N SER A 72 -0.81 13.66 16.96
CA SER A 72 -1.72 13.06 17.93
C SER A 72 -2.37 11.82 17.35
N GLY A 73 -3.11 11.07 18.18
CA GLY A 73 -3.73 9.81 17.80
C GLY A 73 -2.77 8.62 17.80
N THR A 74 -3.29 7.46 17.44
CA THR A 74 -2.55 6.19 17.52
C THR A 74 -2.66 5.40 16.22
N VAL A 75 -1.58 4.67 15.89
CA VAL A 75 -1.57 3.64 14.85
C VAL A 75 -1.23 2.31 15.49
N THR A 76 -2.03 1.30 15.19
CA THR A 76 -1.82 -0.08 15.65
C THR A 76 -1.70 -1.03 14.45
N ILE A 77 -0.95 -2.13 14.61
CA ILE A 77 -0.87 -3.24 13.66
C ILE A 77 -1.31 -4.51 14.40
N SER A 78 -2.34 -5.18 13.89
CA SER A 78 -2.95 -6.37 14.52
C SER A 78 -3.27 -6.13 16.01
N GLY A 79 -3.82 -4.96 16.34
CA GLY A 79 -4.16 -4.54 17.70
C GLY A 79 -2.98 -4.18 18.60
N GLN A 80 -1.73 -4.25 18.11
CA GLN A 80 -0.54 -3.87 18.87
C GLN A 80 -0.09 -2.45 18.57
N PRO A 81 0.35 -1.67 19.56
CA PRO A 81 0.88 -0.33 19.37
C PRO A 81 2.00 -0.31 18.32
N PHE A 82 1.93 0.66 17.38
CA PHE A 82 2.95 0.85 16.36
C PHE A 82 3.56 2.27 16.42
N SER A 83 2.71 3.32 16.36
CA SER A 83 3.18 4.70 16.31
C SER A 83 3.91 5.15 17.59
N SER A 84 3.54 4.59 18.74
CA SER A 84 4.17 4.92 20.04
C SER A 84 5.47 4.16 20.33
N LEU A 85 5.85 3.20 19.47
CA LEU A 85 7.10 2.44 19.65
C LEU A 85 8.32 3.36 19.47
N PRO A 86 9.41 3.10 20.23
CA PRO A 86 10.71 3.69 19.95
C PRO A 86 11.15 3.39 18.50
N GLU A 87 11.87 4.34 17.86
CA GLU A 87 12.22 4.26 16.43
C GLU A 87 12.85 2.91 16.02
N LYS A 88 13.76 2.39 16.82
CA LYS A 88 14.41 1.09 16.53
C LYS A 88 13.43 -0.09 16.51
N GLN A 89 12.43 -0.09 17.39
CA GLN A 89 11.41 -1.14 17.44
C GLN A 89 10.40 -0.96 16.29
N ARG A 90 9.98 0.29 16.02
CA ARG A 90 9.11 0.64 14.91
C ARG A 90 9.75 0.28 13.56
N ALA A 91 11.03 0.59 13.36
CA ALA A 91 11.79 0.21 12.16
C ALA A 91 11.85 -1.32 11.96
N ARG A 92 12.03 -2.09 13.03
CA ARG A 92 12.03 -3.55 12.95
C ARG A 92 10.66 -4.11 12.59
N LEU A 93 9.58 -3.54 13.17
CA LEU A 93 8.22 -3.97 12.90
C LEU A 93 7.84 -3.62 11.45
N ARG A 94 8.16 -2.39 10.99
CA ARG A 94 8.01 -1.97 9.60
C ARG A 94 8.67 -2.95 8.63
N LEU A 95 9.94 -3.28 8.86
CA LEU A 95 10.72 -4.16 7.99
C LEU A 95 10.13 -5.57 7.88
N ARG A 96 9.34 -6.00 8.86
CA ARG A 96 8.72 -7.33 8.90
C ARG A 96 7.29 -7.37 8.39
N ARG A 97 6.55 -6.26 8.56
CA ARG A 97 5.09 -6.25 8.41
C ARG A 97 4.59 -5.37 7.26
N ILE A 98 5.46 -4.51 6.71
CA ILE A 98 5.06 -3.51 5.72
C ILE A 98 5.94 -3.59 4.49
N GLY A 99 5.31 -3.82 3.33
CA GLY A 99 5.93 -3.68 2.01
C GLY A 99 5.64 -2.29 1.44
N PHE A 100 6.65 -1.66 0.84
CA PHE A 100 6.48 -0.38 0.16
C PHE A 100 6.66 -0.53 -1.35
N VAL A 101 5.71 -0.02 -2.10
CA VAL A 101 5.79 0.17 -3.55
C VAL A 101 5.76 1.66 -3.82
N LEU A 102 6.90 2.24 -4.21
CA LEU A 102 7.04 3.69 -4.37
C LEU A 102 6.96 4.08 -5.86
N GLN A 103 6.56 5.32 -6.11
CA GLN A 103 6.51 5.92 -7.44
C GLN A 103 7.84 5.78 -8.20
N ALA A 104 8.97 5.99 -7.54
CA ALA A 104 10.32 5.85 -8.09
C ALA A 104 10.88 4.42 -8.00
N SER A 105 10.02 3.39 -7.91
CA SER A 105 10.34 1.97 -7.71
C SER A 105 11.12 1.60 -6.45
N GLY A 106 11.89 2.50 -5.84
CA GLY A 106 12.66 2.26 -4.62
C GLY A 106 13.79 1.25 -4.75
N LEU A 107 14.08 0.75 -5.96
CA LEU A 107 15.18 -0.18 -6.21
C LEU A 107 16.53 0.52 -6.11
N VAL A 108 17.49 -0.13 -5.47
CA VAL A 108 18.86 0.36 -5.35
C VAL A 108 19.56 0.25 -6.70
N PRO A 109 19.99 1.35 -7.34
CA PRO A 109 20.35 1.38 -8.77
C PRO A 109 21.60 0.56 -9.12
N PHE A 110 22.50 0.32 -8.17
CA PHE A 110 23.74 -0.42 -8.34
C PHE A 110 23.67 -1.87 -7.87
N LEU A 111 22.48 -2.36 -7.47
CA LEU A 111 22.24 -3.76 -7.14
C LEU A 111 21.41 -4.43 -8.26
N ARG A 112 21.76 -5.66 -8.59
CA ARG A 112 20.93 -6.49 -9.46
C ARG A 112 19.63 -6.86 -8.76
N LEU A 113 18.62 -7.26 -9.52
CA LEU A 113 17.33 -7.59 -8.94
C LEU A 113 17.43 -8.66 -7.83
N ASN A 114 18.18 -9.72 -8.04
CA ASN A 114 18.42 -10.72 -6.98
C ASN A 114 19.10 -10.15 -5.73
N ASP A 115 19.97 -9.17 -5.89
CA ASP A 115 20.69 -8.58 -4.77
C ASP A 115 19.80 -7.65 -3.92
N GLN A 116 18.68 -7.14 -4.48
CA GLN A 116 17.68 -6.38 -3.74
C GLN A 116 17.07 -7.22 -2.61
N PHE A 117 16.73 -8.48 -2.92
CA PHE A 117 16.19 -9.42 -1.93
C PHE A 117 17.23 -9.73 -0.83
N SER A 118 18.48 -9.97 -1.23
CA SER A 118 19.58 -10.20 -0.28
C SER A 118 19.87 -9.00 0.61
N LEU A 119 19.65 -7.77 0.11
CA LEU A 119 19.74 -6.56 0.94
C LEU A 119 18.68 -6.55 2.04
N HIS A 120 17.44 -6.96 1.70
CA HIS A 120 16.37 -7.08 2.67
C HIS A 120 16.73 -8.10 3.78
N ASP A 121 17.19 -9.30 3.38
CA ASP A 121 17.57 -10.37 4.32
C ASP A 121 18.65 -9.92 5.30
N ARG A 122 19.68 -9.22 4.80
CA ARG A 122 20.73 -8.65 5.63
C ARG A 122 20.19 -7.61 6.61
N ALA A 123 19.29 -6.72 6.15
CA ALA A 123 18.70 -5.69 7.00
C ALA A 123 17.77 -6.30 8.07
N ALA A 124 16.99 -7.31 7.71
CA ALA A 124 16.08 -8.03 8.59
C ALA A 124 16.81 -9.04 9.49
N ARG A 125 18.05 -9.41 9.16
CA ARG A 125 18.82 -10.49 9.78
C ARG A 125 18.11 -11.83 9.69
N THR A 126 17.54 -12.10 8.51
CA THR A 126 16.88 -13.35 8.16
C THR A 126 17.74 -14.17 7.21
N GLN A 127 17.49 -15.45 7.14
CA GLN A 127 18.02 -16.30 6.10
C GLN A 127 17.22 -16.06 4.82
N GLY A 128 17.89 -15.94 3.69
CA GLY A 128 17.24 -15.73 2.39
C GLY A 128 16.31 -16.90 2.03
N ASP A 129 15.17 -16.57 1.45
CA ASP A 129 14.19 -17.51 0.92
C ASP A 129 14.25 -17.49 -0.61
N THR A 130 15.05 -18.38 -1.19
CA THR A 130 15.24 -18.48 -2.64
C THR A 130 13.98 -18.95 -3.36
N ASP A 131 13.22 -19.85 -2.76
CA ASP A 131 12.03 -20.44 -3.36
C ASP A 131 10.93 -19.36 -3.47
N ARG A 132 10.75 -18.58 -2.42
CA ARG A 132 9.82 -17.46 -2.42
C ARG A 132 10.23 -16.38 -3.42
N ARG A 133 11.51 -16.02 -3.47
CA ARG A 133 12.03 -15.07 -4.46
C ARG A 133 11.72 -15.52 -5.88
N ASP A 134 12.06 -16.78 -6.20
CA ASP A 134 11.92 -17.33 -7.55
C ASP A 134 10.44 -17.45 -7.93
N HIS A 135 9.56 -17.83 -6.98
CA HIS A 135 8.12 -17.83 -7.15
C HIS A 135 7.58 -16.41 -7.46
N LEU A 136 8.02 -15.38 -6.72
CA LEU A 136 7.60 -14.00 -6.96
C LEU A 136 8.08 -13.49 -8.33
N LEU A 137 9.32 -13.79 -8.72
CA LEU A 137 9.84 -13.40 -10.03
C LEU A 137 9.07 -14.09 -11.17
N ASP A 138 8.64 -15.32 -10.98
CA ASP A 138 7.88 -16.09 -11.96
C ASP A 138 6.45 -15.57 -12.08
N SER A 139 5.73 -15.44 -10.97
CA SER A 139 4.35 -14.93 -10.92
C SER A 139 4.23 -13.51 -11.50
N LEU A 140 5.27 -12.69 -11.36
CA LEU A 140 5.36 -11.34 -11.91
C LEU A 140 5.94 -11.28 -13.33
N GLY A 141 6.30 -12.43 -13.94
CA GLY A 141 6.80 -12.54 -15.30
C GLY A 141 8.14 -11.83 -15.54
N ILE A 142 9.01 -11.79 -14.53
CA ILE A 142 10.33 -11.12 -14.58
C ILE A 142 11.51 -12.03 -14.23
N THR A 143 11.34 -13.34 -14.22
CA THR A 143 12.39 -14.33 -13.93
C THR A 143 13.65 -14.11 -14.79
N LYS A 144 13.47 -13.78 -16.08
CA LYS A 144 14.59 -13.52 -17.01
C LYS A 144 15.39 -12.26 -16.65
N ARG A 145 14.87 -11.42 -15.76
CA ARG A 145 15.49 -10.16 -15.32
C ARG A 145 16.18 -10.27 -13.96
N ALA A 146 16.24 -11.45 -13.36
CA ALA A 146 16.82 -11.70 -12.03
C ALA A 146 18.25 -11.12 -11.86
N HIS A 147 19.05 -11.12 -12.93
CA HIS A 147 20.42 -10.60 -12.92
C HIS A 147 20.57 -9.20 -13.52
N ALA A 148 19.47 -8.57 -13.97
CA ALA A 148 19.49 -7.23 -14.54
C ALA A 148 19.61 -6.14 -13.44
N TYR A 149 20.25 -5.03 -13.79
CA TYR A 149 20.23 -3.81 -12.99
C TYR A 149 18.92 -3.03 -13.25
N PRO A 150 18.46 -2.18 -12.31
CA PRO A 150 17.26 -1.36 -12.50
C PRO A 150 17.29 -0.50 -13.78
N SER A 151 18.45 -0.06 -14.23
CA SER A 151 18.65 0.71 -15.47
C SER A 151 18.38 -0.10 -16.74
N GLU A 152 18.48 -1.42 -16.68
CA GLU A 152 18.28 -2.35 -17.80
C GLU A 152 16.83 -2.83 -17.92
N LEU A 153 15.96 -2.44 -16.94
CA LEU A 153 14.56 -2.79 -16.90
C LEU A 153 13.71 -1.72 -17.60
N SER A 154 12.70 -2.13 -18.32
CA SER A 154 11.62 -1.23 -18.75
C SER A 154 10.85 -0.67 -17.57
N GLY A 155 10.06 0.41 -17.74
CA GLY A 155 9.26 0.98 -16.66
C GLY A 155 8.36 -0.05 -15.97
N GLY A 156 7.63 -0.86 -16.74
CA GLY A 156 6.77 -1.92 -16.21
C GLY A 156 7.55 -3.06 -15.54
N GLU A 157 8.72 -3.46 -16.07
CA GLU A 157 9.58 -4.45 -15.41
C GLU A 157 10.14 -3.93 -14.08
N ARG A 158 10.53 -2.65 -14.02
CA ARG A 158 10.96 -2.01 -12.77
C ARG A 158 9.86 -2.00 -11.72
N GLN A 159 8.63 -1.69 -12.14
CA GLN A 159 7.50 -1.66 -11.22
C GLN A 159 7.17 -3.06 -10.69
N ARG A 160 7.13 -4.08 -11.56
CA ARG A 160 6.96 -5.47 -11.13
C ARG A 160 8.09 -5.94 -10.21
N ALA A 161 9.33 -5.52 -10.49
CA ALA A 161 10.47 -5.79 -9.62
C ALA A 161 10.31 -5.14 -8.23
N ALA A 162 9.83 -3.89 -8.17
CA ALA A 162 9.54 -3.20 -6.91
C ALA A 162 8.45 -3.93 -6.11
N ILE A 163 7.40 -4.42 -6.78
CA ILE A 163 6.33 -5.22 -6.15
C ILE A 163 6.90 -6.54 -5.62
N ALA A 164 7.74 -7.25 -6.41
CA ALA A 164 8.40 -8.48 -5.96
C ALA A 164 9.20 -8.26 -4.67
N VAL A 165 10.00 -7.20 -4.63
CA VAL A 165 10.82 -6.85 -3.46
C VAL A 165 9.94 -6.48 -2.26
N ALA A 166 8.85 -5.72 -2.50
CA ALA A 166 7.90 -5.34 -1.45
C ALA A 166 7.16 -6.54 -0.84
N LEU A 167 6.89 -7.58 -1.62
CA LEU A 167 6.20 -8.80 -1.20
C LEU A 167 7.12 -9.89 -0.62
N TYR A 168 8.43 -9.78 -0.85
CA TYR A 168 9.38 -10.86 -0.56
C TYR A 168 9.38 -11.34 0.89
N HIS A 169 9.31 -10.44 1.84
CA HIS A 169 9.35 -10.74 3.27
C HIS A 169 7.98 -11.10 3.87
N ASP A 170 6.99 -11.39 3.04
CA ASP A 170 5.63 -11.73 3.43
C ASP A 170 4.95 -10.70 4.33
N PRO A 171 4.88 -9.42 3.90
CA PRO A 171 4.27 -8.37 4.71
C PRO A 171 2.78 -8.62 4.89
N ASP A 172 2.20 -8.12 6.00
CA ASP A 172 0.74 -8.10 6.16
C ASP A 172 0.10 -6.91 5.45
N ILE A 173 0.89 -5.85 5.25
CA ILE A 173 0.44 -4.56 4.74
C ILE A 173 1.31 -4.15 3.56
N ILE A 174 0.67 -3.70 2.47
CA ILE A 174 1.33 -3.13 1.30
C ILE A 174 0.91 -1.66 1.21
N LEU A 175 1.89 -0.76 1.17
CA LEU A 175 1.68 0.68 0.99
C LEU A 175 2.24 1.09 -0.38
N ALA A 176 1.37 1.44 -1.31
CA ALA A 176 1.73 1.82 -2.67
C ALA A 176 1.50 3.32 -2.88
N ASP A 177 2.55 4.08 -3.10
CA ASP A 177 2.51 5.53 -3.37
C ASP A 177 2.70 5.76 -4.87
N GLU A 178 1.62 6.12 -5.57
CA GLU A 178 1.59 6.37 -7.01
C GLU A 178 2.29 5.27 -7.84
N PRO A 179 1.93 3.99 -7.63
CA PRO A 179 2.70 2.86 -8.18
C PRO A 179 2.68 2.78 -9.70
N THR A 180 1.88 3.61 -10.36
CA THR A 180 1.65 3.58 -11.82
C THR A 180 1.99 4.90 -12.52
N ALA A 181 2.43 5.94 -11.80
CA ALA A 181 2.59 7.29 -12.32
C ALA A 181 3.57 7.42 -13.51
N SER A 182 4.52 6.49 -13.66
CA SER A 182 5.49 6.48 -14.76
C SER A 182 5.12 5.54 -15.92
N LEU A 183 3.90 4.99 -15.91
CA LEU A 183 3.44 3.99 -16.87
C LEU A 183 2.38 4.55 -17.82
N ASP A 184 2.31 3.99 -19.03
CA ASP A 184 1.15 4.22 -19.91
C ASP A 184 -0.11 3.57 -19.34
N THR A 185 -1.28 3.99 -19.84
CA THR A 185 -2.60 3.56 -19.32
C THR A 185 -2.75 2.05 -19.20
N ARG A 186 -2.36 1.28 -20.22
CA ARG A 186 -2.50 -0.17 -20.22
C ARG A 186 -1.62 -0.82 -19.15
N ARG A 187 -0.36 -0.41 -19.08
CA ARG A 187 0.58 -0.92 -18.07
C ARG A 187 0.21 -0.50 -16.66
N ALA A 188 -0.38 0.69 -16.50
CA ALA A 188 -0.91 1.15 -15.22
C ALA A 188 -2.04 0.23 -14.72
N GLN A 189 -2.97 -0.15 -15.59
CA GLN A 189 -4.03 -1.10 -15.27
C GLN A 189 -3.46 -2.48 -14.95
N ASP A 190 -2.52 -2.99 -15.75
CA ASP A 190 -1.88 -4.29 -15.51
C ASP A 190 -1.23 -4.34 -14.09
N VAL A 191 -0.57 -3.26 -13.67
CA VAL A 191 0.05 -3.17 -12.33
C VAL A 191 -0.99 -3.06 -11.22
N ALA A 192 -2.08 -2.32 -11.43
CA ALA A 192 -3.15 -2.18 -10.44
C ALA A 192 -3.88 -3.53 -10.24
N HIS A 193 -4.21 -4.24 -11.32
CA HIS A 193 -4.76 -5.59 -11.24
C HIS A 193 -3.81 -6.55 -10.52
N LEU A 194 -2.51 -6.50 -10.85
CA LEU A 194 -1.52 -7.32 -10.18
C LEU A 194 -1.48 -7.08 -8.67
N LEU A 195 -1.55 -5.82 -8.22
CA LEU A 195 -1.61 -5.48 -6.79
C LEU A 195 -2.91 -6.01 -6.16
N ALA A 196 -4.06 -5.92 -6.86
CA ALA A 196 -5.32 -6.44 -6.38
C ALA A 196 -5.26 -7.98 -6.25
N ASP A 197 -4.78 -8.68 -7.28
CA ASP A 197 -4.64 -10.15 -7.25
C ASP A 197 -3.76 -10.60 -6.09
N GLN A 198 -2.58 -9.98 -5.93
CA GLN A 198 -1.68 -10.30 -4.81
C GLN A 198 -2.30 -9.97 -3.44
N THR A 199 -3.11 -8.91 -3.35
CA THR A 199 -3.84 -8.55 -2.12
C THR A 199 -4.84 -9.63 -1.76
N HIS A 200 -5.67 -10.04 -2.70
CA HIS A 200 -6.75 -11.01 -2.48
C HIS A 200 -6.21 -12.43 -2.29
N GLU A 201 -5.30 -12.89 -3.17
CA GLU A 201 -4.73 -14.25 -3.11
C GLU A 201 -3.90 -14.49 -1.86
N LEU A 202 -3.11 -13.51 -1.43
CA LEU A 202 -2.24 -13.63 -0.26
C LEU A 202 -2.88 -13.10 1.04
N GLY A 203 -4.12 -12.59 0.98
CA GLY A 203 -4.82 -12.03 2.13
C GLY A 203 -4.13 -10.82 2.75
N LYS A 204 -3.48 -9.97 1.93
CA LYS A 204 -2.78 -8.76 2.42
C LYS A 204 -3.77 -7.60 2.59
N ALA A 205 -3.39 -6.60 3.40
CA ALA A 205 -4.08 -5.31 3.43
C ALA A 205 -3.29 -4.33 2.57
N THR A 206 -3.87 -3.81 1.49
CA THR A 206 -3.16 -2.92 0.56
C THR A 206 -3.79 -1.53 0.56
N VAL A 207 -2.96 -0.50 0.62
CA VAL A 207 -3.36 0.89 0.36
C VAL A 207 -2.63 1.37 -0.88
N MET A 208 -3.40 1.82 -1.87
CA MET A 208 -2.89 2.40 -3.10
C MET A 208 -3.29 3.88 -3.17
N VAL A 209 -2.31 4.77 -3.04
CA VAL A 209 -2.50 6.19 -3.32
C VAL A 209 -2.32 6.41 -4.81
N THR A 210 -3.28 7.07 -5.44
CA THR A 210 -3.22 7.43 -6.85
C THR A 210 -4.01 8.71 -7.13
N HIS A 211 -3.74 9.36 -8.25
CA HIS A 211 -4.57 10.42 -8.82
C HIS A 211 -5.31 9.93 -10.09
N ASP A 212 -5.12 8.67 -10.46
CA ASP A 212 -5.74 8.08 -11.66
C ASP A 212 -7.02 7.31 -11.29
N GLU A 213 -8.17 7.95 -11.51
CA GLU A 213 -9.50 7.38 -11.23
C GLU A 213 -9.78 6.09 -12.01
N ARG A 214 -9.09 5.87 -13.16
CA ARG A 214 -9.24 4.66 -13.97
C ARG A 214 -8.78 3.39 -13.27
N LEU A 215 -8.02 3.53 -12.18
CA LEU A 215 -7.52 2.41 -11.36
C LEU A 215 -8.46 2.05 -10.21
N LEU A 216 -9.47 2.88 -9.91
CA LEU A 216 -10.40 2.65 -8.80
C LEU A 216 -11.24 1.37 -8.92
N PRO A 217 -11.64 0.92 -10.12
CA PRO A 217 -12.44 -0.30 -10.24
C PRO A 217 -11.80 -1.57 -9.69
N VAL A 218 -10.47 -1.58 -9.43
CA VAL A 218 -9.79 -2.71 -8.79
C VAL A 218 -9.77 -2.62 -7.27
N CYS A 219 -10.18 -1.46 -6.68
CA CYS A 219 -10.18 -1.25 -5.25
C CYS A 219 -11.50 -1.74 -4.63
N ASP A 220 -11.41 -2.37 -3.46
CA ASP A 220 -12.57 -2.80 -2.66
C ASP A 220 -13.25 -1.62 -1.97
N ARG A 221 -12.45 -0.61 -1.58
CA ARG A 221 -12.91 0.66 -1.01
C ARG A 221 -12.15 1.82 -1.61
N VAL A 222 -12.84 2.94 -1.76
CA VAL A 222 -12.24 4.19 -2.25
C VAL A 222 -12.43 5.28 -1.21
N LEU A 223 -11.34 5.94 -0.88
CA LEU A 223 -11.30 7.10 0.01
C LEU A 223 -10.79 8.31 -0.78
N GLU A 224 -11.25 9.48 -0.40
CA GLU A 224 -10.80 10.73 -0.96
C GLU A 224 -10.15 11.60 0.11
N MET A 225 -9.02 12.20 -0.23
CA MET A 225 -8.29 13.09 0.68
C MET A 225 -8.25 14.51 0.13
N HIS A 226 -8.84 15.46 0.88
CA HIS A 226 -8.82 16.90 0.62
C HIS A 226 -8.36 17.66 1.86
N ASP A 227 -7.37 18.53 1.71
CA ASP A 227 -6.85 19.40 2.77
C ASP A 227 -6.63 18.70 4.12
N GLY A 228 -6.06 17.49 4.05
CA GLY A 228 -5.75 16.65 5.21
C GLY A 228 -6.95 15.92 5.80
N VAL A 229 -8.14 15.99 5.19
CA VAL A 229 -9.35 15.26 5.60
C VAL A 229 -9.53 14.04 4.71
N LEU A 230 -9.69 12.87 5.31
CA LEU A 230 -9.98 11.62 4.62
C LEU A 230 -11.48 11.32 4.74
N THR A 231 -12.15 11.10 3.61
CA THR A 231 -13.56 10.75 3.54
C THR A 231 -13.76 9.49 2.70
N GLU A 232 -14.68 8.63 3.09
CA GLU A 232 -15.04 7.46 2.30
C GLU A 232 -15.99 7.87 1.18
N GLN A 233 -15.70 7.44 -0.06
CA GLN A 233 -16.63 7.59 -1.17
C GLN A 233 -17.60 6.40 -1.17
N ASP A 234 -18.88 6.68 -1.40
CA ASP A 234 -19.83 5.61 -1.71
C ASP A 234 -19.33 4.86 -2.95
N ALA A 235 -19.22 3.52 -2.85
CA ALA A 235 -18.82 2.69 -3.99
C ALA A 235 -19.71 3.02 -5.21
N PRO A 236 -19.15 3.16 -6.42
CA PRO A 236 -19.95 3.39 -7.59
C PRO A 236 -20.97 2.25 -7.73
N LYS A 237 -22.27 2.57 -7.62
CA LYS A 237 -23.35 1.59 -7.77
C LYS A 237 -23.24 1.00 -9.17
N ASP A 238 -23.30 -0.32 -9.29
CA ASP A 238 -23.33 -1.14 -10.52
C ASP A 238 -24.51 -0.78 -11.48
N SER A 239 -24.61 0.46 -11.94
CA SER A 239 -25.70 0.91 -12.82
C SER A 239 -25.34 0.99 -14.30
N GLU A 240 -24.14 0.65 -14.73
CA GLU A 240 -23.75 0.73 -16.15
C GLU A 240 -23.32 -0.58 -16.81
N ARG A 241 -23.43 -1.75 -16.16
CA ARG A 241 -23.10 -3.03 -16.77
C ARG A 241 -24.20 -3.65 -17.63
N GLN A 242 -25.37 -2.99 -17.86
CA GLN A 242 -26.51 -3.60 -18.58
C GLN A 242 -27.11 -2.80 -19.74
N SER A 243 -26.42 -1.87 -20.39
CA SER A 243 -26.99 -1.18 -21.58
C SER A 243 -26.22 -1.37 -22.89
N GLY A 244 -25.39 -2.41 -23.00
CA GLY A 244 -24.59 -2.71 -24.19
C GLY A 244 -25.01 -3.99 -24.94
N SER A 245 -26.31 -4.36 -24.95
CA SER A 245 -26.77 -5.49 -25.78
C SER A 245 -28.25 -5.36 -26.12
N ARG A 246 -28.54 -4.74 -27.27
CA ARG A 246 -29.65 -4.97 -28.20
C ARG A 246 -29.89 -3.73 -29.04
N ASP A 247 -29.37 -3.75 -30.25
CA ASP A 247 -30.21 -3.53 -31.44
C ASP A 247 -29.41 -3.91 -32.69
N ASP A 248 -29.62 -5.16 -33.10
CA ASP A 248 -29.45 -5.60 -34.47
C ASP A 248 -30.83 -5.60 -35.14
N ARG A 249 -30.99 -4.73 -36.13
CA ARG A 249 -31.87 -4.98 -37.29
C ARG A 249 -31.40 -4.22 -38.49
#